data_353be9ea1141900d1b582cff6d10e9b0
#
_entry.id   353be9ea1141900d1b582cff6d10e9b0
#
_cell.length_a   1.000
_cell.length_b   1.000
_cell.length_c   1.000
_cell.angle_alpha   90.00
_cell.angle_beta   90.00
_cell.angle_gamma   90.00
#
_symmetry.space_group_name_H-M   'P 1'
#
loop_
_entity.id
_entity.type
_entity.pdbx_description
1 polymer ?
#
loop_
_entity_poly.entity_id
_entity_poly.type
_entity_poly.pdbx_seq_one_letter_code
_entity_poly.pdbx_strand_id
1 'polypeptide(L)'
;FEQHNPHHNLDLFNHIISVVSKVPADLELRYTALLHDIAKPLVQTFDENGVAHYKTHEIVGADMARDILTRLKLPVKLIETVEDIIKKHMVLYRDVTDKKFNKLLSEMGYDNLLRLIEHCNADNSSKNNEVVNPENDLHERLKRAVEKQMQVTVNDLALNGKDLIDMGFKGTEIGKIKGELLDKYLSEEIPNEKE
;
A
#
# COMPACT_ATOMS: atom_id res chain seq x y z
N PHE A 1 -17.08 -14.89 14.14
CA PHE A 1 -16.88 -13.57 14.74
C PHE A 1 -17.71 -12.53 13.99
N GLU A 2 -18.75 -12.03 14.64
CA GLU A 2 -19.63 -10.99 14.11
C GLU A 2 -18.96 -9.63 14.10
N GLN A 3 -19.02 -8.92 12.97
CA GLN A 3 -18.27 -7.68 12.83
C GLN A 3 -18.96 -6.45 13.42
N HIS A 4 -20.28 -6.50 13.71
CA HIS A 4 -21.07 -5.40 14.33
C HIS A 4 -20.81 -4.01 13.74
N ASN A 5 -20.62 -3.95 12.41
CA ASN A 5 -20.28 -2.74 11.69
C ASN A 5 -21.12 -2.66 10.41
N PRO A 6 -21.77 -1.52 10.09
CA PRO A 6 -22.70 -1.39 8.96
C PRO A 6 -22.06 -1.63 7.58
N HIS A 7 -20.72 -1.56 7.49
CA HIS A 7 -20.00 -1.80 6.24
C HIS A 7 -19.82 -3.31 5.94
N HIS A 8 -20.13 -4.20 6.89
CA HIS A 8 -19.94 -5.65 6.74
C HIS A 8 -21.27 -6.39 6.92
N ASN A 9 -21.65 -7.16 5.92
CA ASN A 9 -22.83 -8.06 5.94
C ASN A 9 -22.45 -9.52 6.20
N LEU A 10 -21.18 -9.83 6.28
CA LEU A 10 -20.63 -11.15 6.57
C LEU A 10 -19.92 -11.14 7.91
N ASP A 11 -19.91 -12.28 8.61
CA ASP A 11 -18.97 -12.50 9.69
C ASP A 11 -17.52 -12.49 9.16
N LEU A 12 -16.55 -12.34 10.06
CA LEU A 12 -15.15 -12.16 9.68
C LEU A 12 -14.61 -13.34 8.84
N PHE A 13 -14.97 -14.59 9.16
CA PHE A 13 -14.48 -15.75 8.43
C PHE A 13 -15.00 -15.77 6.99
N ASN A 14 -16.32 -15.61 6.82
CA ASN A 14 -16.94 -15.59 5.50
C ASN A 14 -16.48 -14.40 4.66
N HIS A 15 -16.25 -13.24 5.29
CA HIS A 15 -15.64 -12.08 4.63
C HIS A 15 -14.24 -12.42 4.10
N ILE A 16 -13.35 -12.95 4.93
CA ILE A 16 -11.99 -13.36 4.54
C ILE A 16 -12.03 -14.34 3.37
N ILE A 17 -12.87 -15.38 3.44
CA ILE A 17 -12.99 -16.37 2.35
C ILE A 17 -13.49 -15.73 1.06
N SER A 18 -14.43 -14.77 1.16
CA SER A 18 -14.89 -14.01 -0.01
C SER A 18 -13.74 -13.22 -0.65
N VAL A 19 -12.93 -12.52 0.15
CA VAL A 19 -11.76 -11.78 -0.36
C VAL A 19 -10.74 -12.72 -1.02
N VAL A 20 -10.38 -13.83 -0.37
CA VAL A 20 -9.45 -14.83 -0.91
C VAL A 20 -9.94 -15.39 -2.26
N SER A 21 -11.25 -15.58 -2.42
CA SER A 21 -11.82 -16.11 -3.67
C SER A 21 -11.75 -15.11 -4.85
N LYS A 22 -11.69 -13.82 -4.56
CA LYS A 22 -11.74 -12.74 -5.55
C LYS A 22 -10.38 -12.21 -5.98
N VAL A 23 -9.35 -12.38 -5.16
CA VAL A 23 -8.00 -11.96 -5.54
C VAL A 23 -7.41 -12.87 -6.63
N PRO A 24 -6.56 -12.33 -7.52
CA PRO A 24 -5.80 -13.11 -8.50
C PRO A 24 -5.02 -14.31 -7.91
N ALA A 25 -4.61 -15.24 -8.76
CA ALA A 25 -3.81 -16.42 -8.39
C ALA A 25 -2.33 -16.04 -8.19
N ASP A 26 -2.08 -15.17 -7.22
CA ASP A 26 -0.77 -14.71 -6.75
C ASP A 26 -0.63 -15.14 -5.28
N LEU A 27 0.48 -15.76 -4.92
CA LEU A 27 0.63 -16.41 -3.61
C LEU A 27 0.70 -15.37 -2.48
N GLU A 28 1.46 -14.30 -2.69
CA GLU A 28 1.58 -13.19 -1.74
C GLU A 28 0.21 -12.54 -1.51
N LEU A 29 -0.55 -12.34 -2.58
CA LEU A 29 -1.87 -11.73 -2.52
C LEU A 29 -2.89 -12.64 -1.83
N ARG A 30 -2.83 -13.97 -2.04
CA ARG A 30 -3.68 -14.95 -1.36
C ARG A 30 -3.41 -15.00 0.15
N TYR A 31 -2.14 -14.94 0.58
CA TYR A 31 -1.80 -14.83 2.00
C TYR A 31 -2.20 -13.49 2.58
N THR A 32 -2.05 -12.39 1.84
CA THR A 32 -2.56 -11.09 2.26
C THR A 32 -4.06 -11.14 2.49
N ALA A 33 -4.83 -11.63 1.53
CA ALA A 33 -6.29 -11.74 1.64
C ALA A 33 -6.72 -12.64 2.81
N LEU A 34 -5.99 -13.72 3.07
CA LEU A 34 -6.29 -14.64 4.19
C LEU A 34 -6.03 -14.00 5.56
N LEU A 35 -5.04 -13.11 5.67
CA LEU A 35 -4.52 -12.65 6.95
C LEU A 35 -4.78 -11.15 7.23
N HIS A 36 -5.32 -10.37 6.27
CA HIS A 36 -5.43 -8.91 6.41
C HIS A 36 -6.24 -8.45 7.63
N ASP A 37 -7.27 -9.17 7.96
CA ASP A 37 -8.24 -8.82 9.02
C ASP A 37 -8.15 -9.70 10.28
N ILE A 38 -7.16 -10.58 10.38
CA ILE A 38 -7.04 -11.59 11.46
C ILE A 38 -6.93 -10.96 12.86
N ALA A 39 -6.48 -9.71 12.97
CA ALA A 39 -6.36 -9.00 14.24
C ALA A 39 -7.66 -8.32 14.69
N LYS A 40 -8.70 -8.23 13.87
CA LYS A 40 -9.97 -7.56 14.24
C LYS A 40 -10.53 -8.01 15.59
N PRO A 41 -10.57 -9.32 15.93
CA PRO A 41 -11.05 -9.76 17.23
C PRO A 41 -10.25 -9.26 18.44
N LEU A 42 -8.97 -8.95 18.24
CA LEU A 42 -8.07 -8.51 19.32
C LEU A 42 -8.15 -7.01 19.59
N VAL A 43 -8.54 -6.21 18.60
CA VAL A 43 -8.55 -4.75 18.66
C VAL A 43 -9.96 -4.15 18.63
N GLN A 44 -11.00 -4.99 18.68
CA GLN A 44 -12.39 -4.56 18.63
C GLN A 44 -12.72 -3.66 19.82
N THR A 45 -13.31 -2.52 19.51
CA THR A 45 -13.93 -1.61 20.49
C THR A 45 -15.31 -1.24 20.02
N PHE A 46 -16.20 -0.79 20.92
CA PHE A 46 -17.54 -0.36 20.57
C PHE A 46 -17.72 1.12 20.93
N ASP A 47 -18.44 1.85 20.10
CA ASP A 47 -18.90 3.19 20.45
C ASP A 47 -20.20 3.13 21.27
N GLU A 48 -20.71 4.32 21.64
CA GLU A 48 -21.94 4.47 22.42
C GLU A 48 -23.22 3.97 21.70
N ASN A 49 -23.16 3.76 20.39
CA ASN A 49 -24.25 3.20 19.57
C ASN A 49 -24.10 1.68 19.36
N GLY A 50 -23.10 1.05 19.95
CA GLY A 50 -22.82 -0.37 19.78
C GLY A 50 -22.17 -0.73 18.44
N VAL A 51 -21.65 0.25 17.69
CA VAL A 51 -20.93 0.03 16.43
C VAL A 51 -19.49 -0.34 16.74
N ALA A 52 -19.02 -1.43 16.14
CA ALA A 52 -17.65 -1.91 16.32
C ALA A 52 -16.63 -1.11 15.49
N HIS A 53 -15.49 -0.84 16.09
CA HIS A 53 -14.33 -0.23 15.48
C HIS A 53 -13.10 -1.12 15.67
N TYR A 54 -12.19 -1.11 14.66
CA TYR A 54 -11.03 -2.00 14.59
C TYR A 54 -9.74 -1.20 14.35
N LYS A 55 -9.55 -0.13 15.12
CA LYS A 55 -8.36 0.73 14.97
C LYS A 55 -7.07 -0.09 15.16
N THR A 56 -6.10 0.13 14.29
CA THR A 56 -4.78 -0.53 14.31
C THR A 56 -4.77 -2.03 13.95
N HIS A 57 -5.90 -2.61 13.47
CA HIS A 57 -5.91 -4.02 13.06
C HIS A 57 -4.91 -4.31 11.93
N GLU A 58 -4.62 -3.33 11.07
CA GLU A 58 -3.64 -3.43 10.00
C GLU A 58 -2.21 -3.57 10.52
N ILE A 59 -1.88 -2.94 11.65
CA ILE A 59 -0.56 -3.01 12.27
C ILE A 59 -0.41 -4.33 13.04
N VAL A 60 -1.33 -4.60 13.95
CA VAL A 60 -1.33 -5.85 14.75
C VAL A 60 -1.46 -7.07 13.85
N GLY A 61 -2.29 -6.99 12.78
CA GLY A 61 -2.47 -8.05 11.80
C GLY A 61 -1.21 -8.33 10.99
N ALA A 62 -0.44 -7.30 10.63
CA ALA A 62 0.83 -7.45 9.94
C ALA A 62 1.86 -8.22 10.80
N ASP A 63 1.99 -7.87 12.08
CA ASP A 63 2.87 -8.58 13.02
C ASP A 63 2.43 -10.05 13.20
N MET A 64 1.13 -10.30 13.37
CA MET A 64 0.57 -11.65 13.45
C MET A 64 0.82 -12.46 12.17
N ALA A 65 0.65 -11.85 11.00
CA ALA A 65 0.90 -12.49 9.71
C ALA A 65 2.39 -12.88 9.58
N ARG A 66 3.32 -12.00 9.94
CA ARG A 66 4.75 -12.29 9.97
C ARG A 66 5.05 -13.52 10.82
N ASP A 67 4.52 -13.58 12.05
CA ASP A 67 4.73 -14.71 12.98
C ASP A 67 4.18 -16.03 12.42
N ILE A 68 2.97 -15.99 11.85
CA ILE A 68 2.34 -17.18 11.25
C ILE A 68 3.15 -17.70 10.07
N LEU A 69 3.51 -16.81 9.13
CA LEU A 69 4.22 -17.16 7.90
C LEU A 69 5.66 -17.61 8.20
N THR A 70 6.31 -17.03 9.21
CA THR A 70 7.63 -17.46 9.70
C THR A 70 7.56 -18.88 10.28
N ARG A 71 6.55 -19.17 11.11
CA ARG A 71 6.33 -20.50 11.68
C ARG A 71 6.04 -21.56 10.58
N LEU A 72 5.36 -21.15 9.50
CA LEU A 72 5.13 -21.97 8.31
C LEU A 72 6.38 -22.12 7.42
N LYS A 73 7.49 -21.46 7.77
CA LYS A 73 8.76 -21.51 7.04
C LYS A 73 8.67 -21.02 5.59
N LEU A 74 7.84 -20.02 5.34
CA LEU A 74 7.74 -19.42 4.01
C LEU A 74 8.97 -18.54 3.70
N PRO A 75 9.26 -18.26 2.41
CA PRO A 75 10.38 -17.39 2.02
C PRO A 75 10.28 -16.01 2.65
N VAL A 76 11.40 -15.47 3.12
CA VAL A 76 11.48 -14.16 3.78
C VAL A 76 10.87 -13.06 2.92
N LYS A 77 11.20 -13.03 1.62
CA LYS A 77 10.65 -12.04 0.68
C LYS A 77 9.12 -12.07 0.60
N LEU A 78 8.51 -13.26 0.61
CA LEU A 78 7.05 -13.41 0.64
C LEU A 78 6.48 -12.85 1.95
N ILE A 79 7.10 -13.18 3.08
CA ILE A 79 6.68 -12.70 4.40
C ILE A 79 6.71 -11.17 4.45
N GLU A 80 7.79 -10.54 4.02
CA GLU A 80 7.97 -9.08 3.98
C GLU A 80 6.92 -8.41 3.07
N THR A 81 6.65 -9.01 1.90
CA THR A 81 5.62 -8.50 0.98
C THR A 81 4.23 -8.56 1.60
N VAL A 82 3.84 -9.70 2.18
CA VAL A 82 2.52 -9.88 2.80
C VAL A 82 2.35 -8.93 3.98
N GLU A 83 3.35 -8.82 4.86
CA GLU A 83 3.35 -7.91 5.99
C GLU A 83 3.17 -6.46 5.54
N ASP A 84 3.95 -6.01 4.55
CA ASP A 84 3.90 -4.63 4.06
C ASP A 84 2.52 -4.29 3.45
N ILE A 85 1.94 -5.20 2.68
CA ILE A 85 0.60 -5.00 2.10
C ILE A 85 -0.46 -4.98 3.20
N ILE A 86 -0.43 -5.89 4.17
CA ILE A 86 -1.38 -5.89 5.30
C ILE A 86 -1.28 -4.58 6.08
N LYS A 87 -0.08 -4.12 6.37
CA LYS A 87 0.16 -2.86 7.09
C LYS A 87 -0.40 -1.63 6.37
N LYS A 88 -0.46 -1.68 5.05
CA LYS A 88 -0.89 -0.57 4.20
C LYS A 88 -2.31 -0.73 3.63
N HIS A 89 -3.00 -1.88 3.84
CA HIS A 89 -4.25 -2.16 3.14
C HIS A 89 -5.35 -1.11 3.37
N MET A 90 -5.33 -0.43 4.52
CA MET A 90 -6.30 0.64 4.82
C MET A 90 -6.02 1.98 4.14
N VAL A 91 -4.84 2.14 3.52
CA VAL A 91 -4.41 3.45 2.97
C VAL A 91 -5.25 3.87 1.77
N LEU A 92 -5.65 2.93 0.91
CA LEU A 92 -6.38 3.21 -0.34
C LEU A 92 -7.91 3.32 -0.16
N TYR A 93 -8.45 3.10 1.05
CA TYR A 93 -9.89 3.25 1.35
C TYR A 93 -10.34 4.71 1.53
N ARG A 94 -9.40 5.63 1.62
CA ARG A 94 -9.65 7.06 1.73
C ARG A 94 -9.22 7.74 0.44
N ASP A 95 -9.71 8.94 0.21
CA ASP A 95 -9.20 9.77 -0.88
C ASP A 95 -7.70 10.00 -0.68
N VAL A 96 -6.93 9.38 -1.58
CA VAL A 96 -5.48 9.46 -1.59
C VAL A 96 -5.08 10.48 -2.64
N THR A 97 -4.37 11.53 -2.24
CA THR A 97 -3.81 12.52 -3.18
C THR A 97 -2.80 11.87 -4.12
N ASP A 98 -2.56 12.46 -5.30
CA ASP A 98 -1.57 11.94 -6.25
C ASP A 98 -0.17 11.91 -5.64
N LYS A 99 0.18 12.90 -4.83
CA LYS A 99 1.41 12.93 -4.04
C LYS A 99 1.55 11.66 -3.17
N LYS A 100 0.54 11.32 -2.39
CA LYS A 100 0.57 10.14 -1.53
C LYS A 100 0.59 8.84 -2.32
N PHE A 101 -0.13 8.78 -3.45
CA PHE A 101 -0.13 7.62 -4.34
C PHE A 101 1.24 7.39 -5.00
N ASN A 102 1.86 8.46 -5.52
CA ASN A 102 3.21 8.41 -6.11
C ASN A 102 4.26 8.01 -5.06
N LYS A 103 4.10 8.48 -3.82
CA LYS A 103 4.95 8.06 -2.70
C LYS A 103 4.80 6.56 -2.41
N LEU A 104 3.58 6.03 -2.40
CA LEU A 104 3.35 4.59 -2.26
C LEU A 104 4.01 3.79 -3.38
N LEU A 105 3.92 4.28 -4.64
CA LEU A 105 4.59 3.65 -5.77
C LEU A 105 6.12 3.63 -5.60
N SER A 106 6.71 4.73 -5.15
CA SER A 106 8.16 4.81 -4.89
C SER A 106 8.60 3.87 -3.75
N GLU A 107 7.82 3.78 -2.67
CA GLU A 107 8.15 2.95 -1.49
C GLU A 107 7.94 1.45 -1.72
N MET A 108 6.85 1.06 -2.37
CA MET A 108 6.44 -0.34 -2.54
C MET A 108 6.92 -0.96 -3.85
N GLY A 109 7.20 -0.14 -4.86
CA GLY A 109 7.38 -0.58 -6.24
C GLY A 109 6.06 -0.97 -6.90
N TYR A 110 6.14 -1.16 -8.24
CA TYR A 110 4.97 -1.44 -9.08
C TYR A 110 4.21 -2.70 -8.64
N ASP A 111 4.92 -3.83 -8.48
CA ASP A 111 4.27 -5.13 -8.24
C ASP A 111 3.52 -5.15 -6.90
N ASN A 112 4.10 -4.58 -5.85
CA ASN A 112 3.48 -4.57 -4.52
C ASN A 112 2.34 -3.55 -4.44
N LEU A 113 2.45 -2.39 -5.10
CA LEU A 113 1.33 -1.45 -5.18
C LEU A 113 0.17 -2.02 -6.01
N LEU A 114 0.46 -2.76 -7.10
CA LEU A 114 -0.57 -3.48 -7.85
C LEU A 114 -1.28 -4.51 -6.96
N ARG A 115 -0.53 -5.32 -6.19
CA ARG A 115 -1.11 -6.26 -5.22
C ARG A 115 -1.98 -5.56 -4.18
N LEU A 116 -1.55 -4.41 -3.67
CA LEU A 116 -2.36 -3.61 -2.73
C LEU A 116 -3.67 -3.16 -3.36
N ILE A 117 -3.65 -2.71 -4.62
CA ILE A 117 -4.85 -2.30 -5.38
C ILE A 117 -5.79 -3.49 -5.58
N GLU A 118 -5.27 -4.64 -6.04
CA GLU A 118 -6.05 -5.86 -6.24
C GLU A 118 -6.69 -6.34 -4.93
N HIS A 119 -5.94 -6.30 -3.83
CA HIS A 119 -6.47 -6.62 -2.52
C HIS A 119 -7.62 -5.69 -2.12
N CYS A 120 -7.43 -4.37 -2.23
CA CYS A 120 -8.46 -3.38 -1.90
C CYS A 120 -9.73 -3.54 -2.74
N ASN A 121 -9.60 -3.86 -4.04
CA ASN A 121 -10.73 -4.11 -4.91
C ASN A 121 -11.50 -5.38 -4.50
N ALA A 122 -10.78 -6.46 -4.17
CA ALA A 122 -11.38 -7.71 -3.71
C ALA A 122 -12.09 -7.53 -2.36
N ASP A 123 -11.47 -6.81 -1.43
CA ASP A 123 -12.04 -6.53 -0.12
C ASP A 123 -13.29 -5.63 -0.23
N ASN A 124 -13.23 -4.54 -1.00
CA ASN A 124 -14.38 -3.67 -1.24
C ASN A 124 -15.56 -4.42 -1.87
N SER A 125 -15.29 -5.26 -2.88
CA SER A 125 -16.33 -6.08 -3.51
C SER A 125 -16.91 -7.17 -2.60
N SER A 126 -16.28 -7.42 -1.44
CA SER A 126 -16.72 -8.38 -0.41
C SER A 126 -17.46 -7.72 0.75
N LYS A 127 -17.67 -6.41 0.69
CA LYS A 127 -18.46 -5.58 1.63
C LYS A 127 -19.82 -5.25 1.03
N ASN A 128 -20.67 -4.57 1.79
CA ASN A 128 -21.92 -4.01 1.26
C ASN A 128 -21.62 -3.01 0.13
N ASN A 129 -22.30 -3.16 -1.01
CA ASN A 129 -22.05 -2.44 -2.27
C ASN A 129 -22.12 -0.89 -2.21
N GLU A 130 -22.50 -0.32 -1.06
CA GLU A 130 -22.65 1.13 -0.89
C GLU A 130 -21.33 1.89 -0.71
N VAL A 131 -20.18 1.18 -0.56
CA VAL A 131 -18.88 1.79 -0.25
C VAL A 131 -17.92 1.79 -1.45
N VAL A 132 -18.31 1.21 -2.58
CA VAL A 132 -17.48 1.23 -3.79
C VAL A 132 -17.58 2.61 -4.44
N ASN A 133 -16.53 3.41 -4.30
CA ASN A 133 -16.38 4.63 -5.10
C ASN A 133 -15.87 4.24 -6.51
N PRO A 134 -16.76 4.10 -7.53
CA PRO A 134 -16.37 3.65 -8.86
C PRO A 134 -15.53 4.66 -9.64
N GLU A 135 -15.40 5.89 -9.12
CA GLU A 135 -14.65 6.96 -9.80
C GLU A 135 -13.14 6.87 -9.57
N ASN A 136 -12.69 5.99 -8.68
CA ASN A 136 -11.26 5.83 -8.39
C ASN A 136 -10.73 4.57 -9.07
N ASP A 137 -10.55 4.62 -10.37
CA ASP A 137 -9.83 3.56 -11.08
C ASP A 137 -8.34 3.59 -10.68
N LEU A 138 -8.03 2.85 -9.62
CA LEU A 138 -6.69 2.75 -9.08
C LEU A 138 -5.69 2.15 -10.09
N HIS A 139 -6.17 1.33 -11.02
CA HIS A 139 -5.32 0.77 -12.09
C HIS A 139 -4.93 1.83 -13.11
N GLU A 140 -5.89 2.65 -13.59
CA GLU A 140 -5.58 3.76 -14.48
C GLU A 140 -4.70 4.81 -13.79
N ARG A 141 -4.87 4.99 -12.48
CA ARG A 141 -4.02 5.86 -11.68
C ARG A 141 -2.60 5.32 -11.57
N LEU A 142 -2.43 4.01 -11.34
CA LEU A 142 -1.13 3.34 -11.33
C LEU A 142 -0.43 3.48 -12.68
N LYS A 143 -1.16 3.25 -13.78
CA LYS A 143 -0.64 3.41 -15.14
C LYS A 143 -0.10 4.81 -15.39
N ARG A 144 -0.89 5.85 -15.07
CA ARG A 144 -0.46 7.26 -15.22
C ARG A 144 0.76 7.59 -14.35
N ALA A 145 0.81 7.07 -13.12
CA ALA A 145 1.95 7.29 -12.23
C ALA A 145 3.23 6.66 -12.78
N VAL A 146 3.14 5.44 -13.32
CA VAL A 146 4.27 4.75 -13.96
C VAL A 146 4.72 5.48 -15.23
N GLU A 147 3.80 5.90 -16.08
CA GLU A 147 4.11 6.67 -17.28
C GLU A 147 4.86 7.98 -16.93
N LYS A 148 4.42 8.67 -15.88
CA LYS A 148 5.11 9.86 -15.35
C LYS A 148 6.53 9.53 -14.89
N GLN A 149 6.72 8.44 -14.15
CA GLN A 149 8.05 8.00 -13.71
C GLN A 149 8.97 7.61 -14.87
N MET A 150 8.44 6.95 -15.92
CA MET A 150 9.21 6.55 -17.09
C MET A 150 9.66 7.76 -17.96
N GLN A 151 8.92 8.87 -17.92
CA GLN A 151 9.22 10.09 -18.68
C GLN A 151 10.25 10.99 -18.00
N VAL A 152 10.46 10.83 -16.69
CA VAL A 152 11.34 11.70 -15.89
C VAL A 152 12.55 10.91 -15.42
N THR A 153 13.72 11.40 -15.75
CA THR A 153 15.00 10.78 -15.38
C THR A 153 15.81 11.74 -14.48
N VAL A 154 16.89 11.23 -13.92
CA VAL A 154 17.86 12.05 -13.16
C VAL A 154 18.47 13.20 -13.98
N ASN A 155 18.37 13.16 -15.31
CA ASN A 155 18.85 14.24 -16.18
C ASN A 155 17.86 15.39 -16.33
N ASP A 156 16.59 15.14 -16.00
CA ASP A 156 15.51 16.13 -16.05
C ASP A 156 15.40 16.96 -14.75
N LEU A 157 16.21 16.59 -13.73
CA LEU A 157 16.30 17.37 -12.50
C LEU A 157 16.96 18.73 -12.76
N ALA A 158 16.36 19.79 -12.21
CA ALA A 158 16.90 21.15 -12.27
C ALA A 158 18.32 21.22 -11.66
N LEU A 159 18.57 20.48 -10.57
CA LEU A 159 19.88 20.35 -9.95
C LEU A 159 20.69 19.30 -10.71
N ASN A 160 21.77 19.74 -11.39
CA ASN A 160 22.63 18.84 -12.15
C ASN A 160 23.89 18.41 -11.38
N GLY A 161 24.68 17.49 -11.96
CA GLY A 161 25.87 16.97 -11.30
C GLY A 161 26.94 18.03 -11.02
N LYS A 162 27.03 19.09 -11.84
CA LYS A 162 27.98 20.18 -11.62
C LYS A 162 27.58 21.01 -10.40
N ASP A 163 26.30 21.29 -10.23
CA ASP A 163 25.80 22.01 -9.06
C ASP A 163 26.19 21.28 -7.76
N LEU A 164 26.06 19.95 -7.75
CA LEU A 164 26.46 19.12 -6.60
C LEU A 164 27.98 19.11 -6.37
N ILE A 165 28.78 19.15 -7.44
CA ILE A 165 30.24 19.27 -7.33
C ILE A 165 30.60 20.64 -6.71
N ASP A 166 29.96 21.71 -7.15
CA ASP A 166 30.17 23.06 -6.65
C ASP A 166 29.77 23.19 -5.16
N MET A 167 28.80 22.35 -4.71
CA MET A 167 28.42 22.20 -3.31
C MET A 167 29.37 21.31 -2.48
N GLY A 168 30.38 20.67 -3.12
CA GLY A 168 31.42 19.89 -2.46
C GLY A 168 31.22 18.37 -2.48
N PHE A 169 30.15 17.86 -3.08
CA PHE A 169 29.92 16.41 -3.23
C PHE A 169 30.81 15.79 -4.29
N LYS A 170 31.19 14.50 -4.15
CA LYS A 170 32.14 13.84 -5.05
C LYS A 170 31.75 12.39 -5.35
N GLY A 171 32.17 11.95 -6.55
CA GLY A 171 32.10 10.54 -6.94
C GLY A 171 30.69 9.93 -6.89
N THR A 172 30.56 8.79 -6.23
CA THR A 172 29.30 8.03 -6.13
C THR A 172 28.21 8.73 -5.32
N GLU A 173 28.56 9.67 -4.46
CA GLU A 173 27.59 10.47 -3.67
C GLU A 173 26.66 11.29 -4.57
N ILE A 174 27.20 11.82 -5.68
CA ILE A 174 26.42 12.62 -6.65
C ILE A 174 25.28 11.78 -7.25
N GLY A 175 25.58 10.52 -7.64
CA GLY A 175 24.59 9.62 -8.18
C GLY A 175 23.50 9.26 -7.14
N LYS A 176 23.92 9.02 -5.90
CA LYS A 176 23.00 8.72 -4.80
C LYS A 176 22.07 9.90 -4.51
N ILE A 177 22.62 11.12 -4.37
CA ILE A 177 21.83 12.34 -4.12
C ILE A 177 20.84 12.60 -5.26
N LYS A 178 21.29 12.46 -6.53
CA LYS A 178 20.38 12.64 -7.68
C LYS A 178 19.27 11.61 -7.71
N GLY A 179 19.53 10.36 -7.31
CA GLY A 179 18.51 9.32 -7.16
C GLY A 179 17.50 9.71 -6.08
N GLU A 180 17.94 10.10 -4.89
CA GLU A 180 17.08 10.53 -3.78
C GLU A 180 16.23 11.77 -4.15
N LEU A 181 16.82 12.73 -4.89
CA LEU A 181 16.08 13.91 -5.37
C LEU A 181 15.02 13.53 -6.41
N LEU A 182 15.34 12.60 -7.31
CA LEU A 182 14.37 12.10 -8.28
C LEU A 182 13.18 11.43 -7.58
N ASP A 183 13.44 10.55 -6.62
CA ASP A 183 12.41 9.87 -5.84
C ASP A 183 11.50 10.88 -5.12
N LYS A 184 12.09 11.89 -4.49
CA LYS A 184 11.34 12.97 -3.82
C LYS A 184 10.54 13.83 -4.79
N TYR A 185 11.08 14.12 -5.96
CA TYR A 185 10.35 14.84 -7.01
C TYR A 185 9.18 14.02 -7.56
N LEU A 186 9.40 12.74 -7.88
CA LEU A 186 8.35 11.85 -8.38
C LEU A 186 7.24 11.63 -7.35
N SER A 187 7.58 11.59 -6.07
CA SER A 187 6.60 11.54 -4.98
C SER A 187 5.97 12.89 -4.63
N GLU A 188 6.34 13.97 -5.35
CA GLU A 188 5.85 15.33 -5.15
C GLU A 188 6.16 15.89 -3.74
N GLU A 189 7.24 15.40 -3.11
CA GLU A 189 7.72 15.92 -1.83
C GLU A 189 8.50 17.24 -1.99
N ILE A 190 9.16 17.42 -3.13
CA ILE A 190 9.90 18.63 -3.48
C ILE A 190 9.58 19.07 -4.90
N PRO A 191 9.64 20.39 -5.22
CA PRO A 191 9.59 20.87 -6.59
C PRO A 191 10.92 20.58 -7.32
N ASN A 192 10.90 20.61 -8.66
CA ASN A 192 12.10 20.48 -9.48
C ASN A 192 12.71 21.88 -9.74
N GLU A 193 13.28 22.48 -8.71
CA GLU A 193 13.82 23.84 -8.72
C GLU A 193 15.22 23.86 -8.09
N LYS A 194 16.01 24.93 -8.41
CA LYS A 194 17.37 25.14 -7.90
C LYS A 194 17.39 26.21 -6.81
N GLU A 195 16.49 26.20 -5.87
CA GLU A 195 16.58 27.12 -4.74
C GLU A 195 17.44 26.58 -3.61
#